data_b7900dffcb43bef6592ec174c433c948
#
_entry.id   b7900dffcb43bef6592ec174c433c948
#
_cell.length_a   1.000
_cell.length_b   1.000
_cell.length_c   1.000
_cell.angle_alpha   90.00
_cell.angle_beta   90.00
_cell.angle_gamma   90.00
#
_symmetry.space_group_name_H-M   'P 1'
#
loop_
_entity.id
_entity.type
_entity.pdbx_description
1 polymer ?
#
loop_
_entity_poly.entity_id
_entity_poly.type
_entity_poly.pdbx_seq_one_letter_code
_entity_poly.pdbx_strand_id
1 'polypeptide(L)'
;MIRKITDALFGENRQAVWRYIVSGVLSGLSMLATSFSCRALGVNDELSTVSGVLVSFVVSFALQKWWVFKSGSPVVIASMRFALVTTITWALSVGLYFVLVNLWGWPFAAVQVAVVCFVAGCNFTINRLWTFRDRTVSNDAA
;
A
#
# COMPACT_ATOMS: atom_id res chain seq x y z
N MET A 1 -17.22 -22.24 18.76
CA MET A 1 -16.79 -22.41 17.37
C MET A 1 -16.52 -21.04 16.70
N ILE A 2 -17.43 -20.11 16.76
CA ILE A 2 -17.30 -18.75 16.20
C ILE A 2 -16.10 -17.98 16.81
N ARG A 3 -15.86 -18.08 18.10
CA ARG A 3 -14.76 -17.42 18.81
C ARG A 3 -13.37 -17.91 18.36
N LYS A 4 -13.21 -19.21 18.03
CA LYS A 4 -11.97 -19.76 17.50
C LYS A 4 -11.69 -19.29 16.04
N ILE A 5 -12.75 -19.09 15.27
CA ILE A 5 -12.63 -18.58 13.88
C ILE A 5 -12.28 -17.09 13.90
N THR A 6 -12.90 -16.31 14.81
CA THR A 6 -12.55 -14.91 15.00
C THR A 6 -11.12 -14.73 15.54
N ASP A 7 -10.69 -15.54 16.49
CA ASP A 7 -9.33 -15.46 17.04
C ASP A 7 -8.27 -15.88 16.01
N ALA A 8 -8.54 -16.87 15.15
CA ALA A 8 -7.66 -17.26 14.05
C ALA A 8 -7.61 -16.19 12.93
N LEU A 9 -8.75 -15.58 12.61
CA LEU A 9 -8.82 -14.53 11.59
C LEU A 9 -8.26 -13.18 12.09
N PHE A 10 -8.40 -12.87 13.37
CA PHE A 10 -7.97 -11.60 13.95
C PHE A 10 -6.56 -11.65 14.55
N GLY A 11 -6.10 -12.80 15.03
CA GLY A 11 -4.78 -12.95 15.65
C GLY A 11 -3.62 -12.79 14.64
N GLU A 12 -3.66 -13.53 13.55
CA GLU A 12 -2.68 -13.39 12.44
C GLU A 12 -2.87 -12.07 11.69
N ASN A 13 -4.13 -11.59 11.59
CA ASN A 13 -4.44 -10.32 10.94
C ASN A 13 -3.88 -9.11 11.70
N ARG A 14 -3.86 -9.10 13.04
CA ARG A 14 -3.31 -7.97 13.81
C ARG A 14 -1.85 -7.72 13.51
N GLN A 15 -1.04 -8.77 13.41
CA GLN A 15 0.38 -8.62 13.07
C GLN A 15 0.57 -8.15 11.64
N ALA A 16 -0.19 -8.69 10.70
CA ALA A 16 -0.11 -8.26 9.29
C ALA A 16 -0.56 -6.81 9.12
N VAL A 17 -1.65 -6.40 9.77
CA VAL A 17 -2.13 -5.01 9.76
C VAL A 17 -1.10 -4.06 10.37
N TRP A 18 -0.54 -4.41 11.53
CA TRP A 18 0.50 -3.59 12.16
C TRP A 18 1.74 -3.44 11.27
N ARG A 19 2.23 -4.54 10.71
CA ARG A 19 3.36 -4.50 9.76
C ARG A 19 3.04 -3.67 8.53
N TYR A 20 1.80 -3.76 8.03
CA TYR A 20 1.35 -2.94 6.90
C TYR A 20 1.38 -1.45 7.23
N ILE A 21 0.87 -1.05 8.39
CA ILE A 21 0.91 0.35 8.85
C ILE A 21 2.36 0.83 8.97
N VAL A 22 3.23 0.05 9.60
CA VAL A 22 4.65 0.39 9.74
C VAL A 22 5.33 0.48 8.37
N SER A 23 5.02 -0.43 7.44
CA SER A 23 5.57 -0.36 6.08
C SER A 23 5.13 0.91 5.35
N GLY A 24 3.88 1.34 5.55
CA GLY A 24 3.36 2.60 5.02
C GLY A 24 4.11 3.82 5.57
N VAL A 25 4.33 3.86 6.88
CA VAL A 25 5.11 4.93 7.54
C VAL A 25 6.56 4.96 7.01
N LEU A 26 7.22 3.81 6.95
CA LEU A 26 8.60 3.72 6.44
C LEU A 26 8.70 4.15 4.98
N SER A 27 7.73 3.76 4.16
CA SER A 27 7.67 4.20 2.76
C SER A 27 7.46 5.70 2.64
N GLY A 28 6.57 6.28 3.45
CA GLY A 28 6.36 7.73 3.50
C GLY A 28 7.60 8.49 3.95
N LEU A 29 8.30 8.00 4.98
CA LEU A 29 9.56 8.59 5.43
C LEU A 29 10.64 8.51 4.35
N SER A 30 10.75 7.38 3.63
CA SER A 30 11.71 7.25 2.53
C SER A 30 11.40 8.21 1.38
N MET A 31 10.11 8.43 1.07
CA MET A 31 9.68 9.44 0.11
C MET A 31 10.15 10.85 0.51
N LEU A 32 9.86 11.26 1.74
CA LEU A 32 10.24 12.57 2.23
C LEU A 32 11.77 12.74 2.25
N ALA A 33 12.49 11.77 2.79
CA ALA A 33 13.95 11.81 2.85
C ALA A 33 14.57 11.94 1.45
N THR A 34 14.09 11.18 0.47
CA THR A 34 14.57 11.26 -0.91
C THR A 34 14.24 12.61 -1.55
N SER A 35 12.99 13.07 -1.42
CA SER A 35 12.55 14.34 -2.01
C SER A 35 13.34 15.52 -1.44
N PHE A 36 13.52 15.59 -0.12
CA PHE A 36 14.29 16.65 0.49
C PHE A 36 15.79 16.58 0.15
N SER A 37 16.36 15.38 0.08
CA SER A 37 17.76 15.20 -0.33
C SER A 37 17.99 15.65 -1.77
N CYS A 38 17.12 15.26 -2.71
CA CYS A 38 17.21 15.71 -4.10
C CYS A 38 17.10 17.24 -4.22
N ARG A 39 16.16 17.83 -3.47
CA ARG A 39 15.99 19.28 -3.45
C ARG A 39 17.24 20.00 -2.87
N ALA A 40 17.83 19.47 -1.83
CA ALA A 40 19.06 20.01 -1.23
C ALA A 40 20.26 19.94 -2.18
N LEU A 41 20.25 18.97 -3.12
CA LEU A 41 21.25 18.85 -4.19
C LEU A 41 20.97 19.74 -5.42
N GLY A 42 19.94 20.58 -5.36
CA GLY A 42 19.61 21.52 -6.44
C GLY A 42 18.71 20.92 -7.53
N VAL A 43 18.11 19.75 -7.30
CA VAL A 43 17.12 19.18 -8.21
C VAL A 43 15.81 19.96 -8.07
N ASN A 44 15.11 20.20 -9.17
CA ASN A 44 13.82 20.91 -9.15
C ASN A 44 12.76 20.15 -8.35
N ASP A 45 11.72 20.85 -7.89
CA ASP A 45 10.72 20.31 -6.99
C ASP A 45 9.94 19.14 -7.60
N GLU A 46 9.66 19.18 -8.90
CA GLU A 46 8.93 18.12 -9.61
C GLU A 46 9.74 16.82 -9.67
N LEU A 47 10.98 16.89 -10.09
CA LEU A 47 11.87 15.71 -10.15
C LEU A 47 12.22 15.18 -8.78
N SER A 48 12.36 16.05 -7.77
CA SER A 48 12.58 15.64 -6.39
C SER A 48 11.38 14.84 -5.85
N THR A 49 10.17 15.31 -6.14
CA THR A 49 8.94 14.61 -5.75
C THR A 49 8.79 13.27 -6.46
N VAL A 50 9.01 13.23 -7.78
CA VAL A 50 8.96 11.99 -8.56
C VAL A 50 9.97 10.97 -8.04
N SER A 51 11.20 11.40 -7.77
CA SER A 51 12.24 10.53 -7.21
C SER A 51 11.83 9.96 -5.85
N GLY A 52 11.25 10.78 -4.99
CA GLY A 52 10.72 10.33 -3.69
C GLY A 52 9.61 9.29 -3.83
N VAL A 53 8.67 9.53 -4.75
CA VAL A 53 7.57 8.58 -5.03
C VAL A 53 8.10 7.26 -5.55
N LEU A 54 9.07 7.26 -6.47
CA LEU A 54 9.65 6.02 -7.00
C LEU A 54 10.38 5.22 -5.91
N VAL A 55 11.18 5.87 -5.07
CA VAL A 55 11.86 5.21 -3.95
C VAL A 55 10.83 4.66 -2.95
N SER A 56 9.82 5.43 -2.60
CA SER A 56 8.73 5.00 -1.72
C SER A 56 8.00 3.78 -2.27
N PHE A 57 7.75 3.74 -3.57
CA PHE A 57 7.13 2.59 -4.24
C PHE A 57 7.97 1.32 -4.08
N VAL A 58 9.27 1.41 -4.35
CA VAL A 58 10.19 0.27 -4.20
C VAL A 58 10.27 -0.20 -2.75
N VAL A 59 10.40 0.71 -1.80
CA VAL A 59 10.44 0.40 -0.36
C VAL A 59 9.14 -0.23 0.09
N SER A 60 8.00 0.33 -0.31
CA SER A 60 6.68 -0.21 0.03
C SER A 60 6.48 -1.62 -0.53
N PHE A 61 6.84 -1.84 -1.79
CA PHE A 61 6.76 -3.15 -2.42
C PHE A 61 7.63 -4.19 -1.70
N ALA A 62 8.88 -3.84 -1.43
CA ALA A 62 9.83 -4.72 -0.75
C ALA A 62 9.33 -5.11 0.66
N LEU A 63 8.92 -4.12 1.45
CA LEU A 63 8.41 -4.36 2.79
C LEU A 63 7.12 -5.19 2.76
N GLN A 64 6.19 -4.90 1.87
CA GLN A 64 4.95 -5.65 1.77
C GLN A 64 5.21 -7.09 1.32
N LYS A 65 6.04 -7.30 0.31
CA LYS A 65 6.33 -8.64 -0.20
C LYS A 65 7.01 -9.53 0.83
N TRP A 66 8.08 -9.05 1.44
CA TRP A 66 8.95 -9.89 2.26
C TRP A 66 8.65 -9.82 3.76
N TRP A 67 8.12 -8.72 4.25
CA TRP A 67 7.90 -8.54 5.67
C TRP A 67 6.43 -8.61 6.09
N VAL A 68 5.52 -7.96 5.35
CA VAL A 68 4.09 -7.94 5.70
C VAL A 68 3.44 -9.27 5.32
N PHE A 69 3.52 -9.64 4.05
CA PHE A 69 2.82 -10.80 3.50
C PHE A 69 3.70 -12.05 3.36
N LYS A 70 5.02 -11.92 3.46
CA LYS A 70 6.01 -13.01 3.32
C LYS A 70 5.75 -13.88 2.08
N SER A 71 5.48 -13.24 0.95
CA SER A 71 5.05 -13.90 -0.27
C SER A 71 6.19 -14.55 -1.02
N GLY A 72 6.01 -15.80 -1.42
CA GLY A 72 6.89 -16.53 -2.34
C GLY A 72 6.62 -16.26 -3.83
N SER A 73 5.65 -15.40 -4.17
CA SER A 73 5.31 -15.08 -5.56
C SER A 73 6.51 -14.54 -6.35
N PRO A 74 6.63 -14.83 -7.67
CA PRO A 74 7.66 -14.25 -8.52
C PRO A 74 7.67 -12.72 -8.45
N VAL A 75 8.85 -12.12 -8.28
CA VAL A 75 9.02 -10.68 -8.05
C VAL A 75 8.40 -9.85 -9.17
N VAL A 76 8.61 -10.25 -10.43
CA VAL A 76 8.10 -9.52 -11.60
C VAL A 76 6.56 -9.48 -11.61
N ILE A 77 5.91 -10.62 -11.42
CA ILE A 77 4.45 -10.70 -11.41
C ILE A 77 3.87 -9.94 -10.22
N ALA A 78 4.46 -10.10 -9.04
CA ALA A 78 4.04 -9.40 -7.83
C ALA A 78 4.21 -7.89 -7.96
N SER A 79 5.32 -7.40 -8.55
CA SER A 79 5.55 -5.96 -8.77
C SER A 79 4.56 -5.35 -9.76
N MET A 80 4.24 -6.05 -10.84
CA MET A 80 3.24 -5.59 -11.82
C MET A 80 1.85 -5.48 -11.18
N ARG A 81 1.45 -6.49 -10.41
CA ARG A 81 0.16 -6.48 -9.70
C ARG A 81 0.12 -5.37 -8.64
N PHE A 82 1.20 -5.22 -7.90
CA PHE A 82 1.34 -4.17 -6.90
C PHE A 82 1.25 -2.77 -7.52
N ALA A 83 1.94 -2.54 -8.64
CA ALA A 83 1.88 -1.30 -9.40
C ALA A 83 0.45 -1.00 -9.88
N LEU A 84 -0.23 -2.01 -10.42
CA LEU A 84 -1.61 -1.87 -10.89
C LEU A 84 -2.57 -1.52 -9.73
N VAL A 85 -2.49 -2.24 -8.61
CA VAL A 85 -3.32 -1.97 -7.43
C VAL A 85 -3.04 -0.58 -6.87
N THR A 86 -1.76 -0.20 -6.76
CA THR A 86 -1.36 1.12 -6.25
C THR A 86 -1.88 2.24 -7.17
N THR A 87 -1.79 2.08 -8.48
CA THR A 87 -2.30 3.06 -9.44
C THR A 87 -3.82 3.20 -9.36
N ILE A 88 -4.54 2.07 -9.30
CA ILE A 88 -6.01 2.08 -9.20
C ILE A 88 -6.46 2.72 -7.88
N THR A 89 -5.85 2.35 -6.76
CA THR A 89 -6.20 2.91 -5.45
C THR A 89 -5.85 4.38 -5.34
N TRP A 90 -4.77 4.82 -5.98
CA TRP A 90 -4.42 6.23 -6.06
C TRP A 90 -5.43 7.02 -6.90
N ALA A 91 -5.82 6.53 -8.07
CA ALA A 91 -6.85 7.13 -8.90
C ALA A 91 -8.20 7.19 -8.16
N LEU A 92 -8.55 6.13 -7.43
CA LEU A 92 -9.75 6.09 -6.58
C LEU A 92 -9.70 7.16 -5.48
N SER A 93 -8.53 7.33 -4.84
CA SER A 93 -8.34 8.38 -3.82
C SER A 93 -8.60 9.77 -4.38
N VAL A 94 -8.03 10.08 -5.54
CA VAL A 94 -8.21 11.38 -6.21
C VAL A 94 -9.68 11.60 -6.57
N GLY A 95 -10.34 10.58 -7.12
CA GLY A 95 -11.75 10.65 -7.48
C GLY A 95 -12.66 10.85 -6.26
N LEU A 96 -12.46 10.09 -5.20
CA LEU A 96 -13.22 10.26 -3.94
C LEU A 96 -12.99 11.64 -3.33
N TYR A 97 -11.76 12.12 -3.36
CA TYR A 97 -11.41 13.43 -2.87
C TYR A 97 -12.15 14.53 -3.62
N PHE A 98 -12.11 14.45 -4.95
CA PHE A 98 -12.82 15.41 -5.80
C PHE A 98 -14.32 15.45 -5.50
N VAL A 99 -14.97 14.28 -5.41
CA VAL A 99 -16.41 14.19 -5.14
C VAL A 99 -16.75 14.73 -3.75
N LEU A 100 -16.06 14.27 -2.72
CA LEU A 100 -16.41 14.59 -1.33
C LEU A 100 -16.13 16.06 -0.98
N VAL A 101 -15.00 16.60 -1.46
CA VAL A 101 -14.64 18.00 -1.16
C VAL A 101 -15.32 18.97 -2.09
N ASN A 102 -15.25 18.76 -3.41
CA ASN A 102 -15.73 19.77 -4.38
C ASN A 102 -17.22 19.68 -4.65
N LEU A 103 -17.82 18.48 -4.68
CA LEU A 103 -19.23 18.32 -4.98
C LEU A 103 -20.10 18.35 -3.70
N TRP A 104 -19.64 17.73 -2.62
CA TRP A 104 -20.41 17.64 -1.38
C TRP A 104 -19.99 18.67 -0.32
N GLY A 105 -18.91 19.40 -0.54
CA GLY A 105 -18.47 20.46 0.36
C GLY A 105 -17.99 19.98 1.74
N TRP A 106 -17.56 18.74 1.86
CA TRP A 106 -17.09 18.20 3.12
C TRP A 106 -15.73 18.80 3.52
N PRO A 107 -15.46 18.97 4.83
CA PRO A 107 -14.21 19.56 5.29
C PRO A 107 -13.00 18.72 4.85
N PHE A 108 -12.02 19.39 4.24
CA PHE A 108 -10.81 18.81 3.67
C PHE A 108 -10.11 17.79 4.61
N ALA A 109 -9.89 18.18 5.88
CA ALA A 109 -9.18 17.34 6.83
C ALA A 109 -9.93 16.02 7.14
N ALA A 110 -11.24 16.06 7.27
CA ALA A 110 -12.07 14.88 7.54
C ALA A 110 -12.07 13.93 6.35
N VAL A 111 -12.20 14.48 5.13
CA VAL A 111 -12.15 13.70 3.89
C VAL A 111 -10.77 13.06 3.71
N GLN A 112 -9.70 13.80 3.98
CA GLN A 112 -8.34 13.28 3.88
C GLN A 112 -8.13 12.04 4.75
N VAL A 113 -8.52 12.11 6.01
CA VAL A 113 -8.40 10.98 6.94
C VAL A 113 -9.26 9.80 6.49
N ALA A 114 -10.52 10.06 6.14
CA ALA A 114 -11.47 9.01 5.72
C ALA A 114 -11.01 8.30 4.44
N VAL A 115 -10.58 9.05 3.43
CA VAL A 115 -10.09 8.49 2.15
C VAL A 115 -8.81 7.70 2.36
N VAL A 116 -7.86 8.20 3.13
CA VAL A 116 -6.61 7.49 3.43
C VAL A 116 -6.90 6.17 4.14
N CYS A 117 -7.76 6.15 5.15
CA CYS A 117 -8.13 4.93 5.87
C CYS A 117 -8.85 3.94 4.96
N PHE A 118 -9.79 4.40 4.16
CA PHE A 118 -10.55 3.56 3.23
C PHE A 118 -9.65 2.94 2.17
N VAL A 119 -8.83 3.74 1.52
CA VAL A 119 -7.92 3.29 0.46
C VAL A 119 -6.82 2.38 1.03
N ALA A 120 -6.30 2.67 2.21
CA ALA A 120 -5.34 1.79 2.89
C ALA A 120 -5.95 0.42 3.18
N GLY A 121 -7.21 0.37 3.65
CA GLY A 121 -7.94 -0.88 3.86
C GLY A 121 -8.17 -1.67 2.57
N CYS A 122 -8.59 -1.00 1.50
CA CYS A 122 -8.74 -1.61 0.18
C CYS A 122 -7.41 -2.15 -0.35
N ASN A 123 -6.37 -1.34 -0.27
CA ASN A 123 -5.03 -1.70 -0.74
C ASN A 123 -4.46 -2.90 0.02
N PHE A 124 -4.60 -2.91 1.34
CA PHE A 124 -4.21 -4.05 2.18
C PHE A 124 -4.95 -5.33 1.77
N THR A 125 -6.27 -5.26 1.64
CA THR A 125 -7.11 -6.41 1.29
C THR A 125 -6.78 -6.96 -0.08
N ILE A 126 -6.68 -6.10 -1.10
CA ILE A 126 -6.38 -6.51 -2.48
C ILE A 126 -4.97 -7.08 -2.57
N ASN A 127 -3.98 -6.43 -1.95
CA ASN A 127 -2.61 -6.93 -1.96
C ASN A 127 -2.49 -8.29 -1.29
N ARG A 128 -3.19 -8.51 -0.17
CA ARG A 128 -3.22 -9.79 0.52
C ARG A 128 -3.87 -10.89 -0.32
N LEU A 129 -5.01 -10.61 -0.95
CA LEU A 129 -5.82 -11.61 -1.64
C LEU A 129 -5.36 -11.88 -3.06
N TRP A 130 -4.70 -10.92 -3.70
CA TRP A 130 -4.38 -11.00 -5.12
C TRP A 130 -2.91 -10.78 -5.45
N THR A 131 -2.31 -9.69 -4.97
CA THR A 131 -0.93 -9.31 -5.34
C THR A 131 0.09 -10.30 -4.84
N PHE A 132 0.02 -10.63 -3.55
CA PHE A 132 0.98 -11.47 -2.85
C PHE A 132 0.44 -12.87 -2.53
N ARG A 133 -0.63 -13.27 -3.19
CA ARG A 133 -1.15 -14.61 -3.05
C ARG A 133 -0.15 -15.61 -3.63
N ASP A 134 0.40 -16.46 -2.77
CA ASP A 134 1.19 -17.59 -3.21
C ASP A 134 0.26 -18.55 -3.97
N ARG A 135 0.60 -18.82 -5.22
CA ARG A 135 0.09 -20.02 -5.86
C ARG A 135 0.84 -21.17 -5.19
N THR A 136 0.23 -21.78 -4.20
CA THR A 136 0.54 -23.17 -3.90
C THR A 136 0.30 -23.91 -5.20
N VAL A 137 1.39 -24.23 -5.90
CA VAL A 137 1.34 -25.23 -6.93
C VAL A 137 0.86 -26.46 -6.20
N SER A 138 -0.41 -26.80 -6.39
CA SER A 138 -0.94 -28.08 -6.00
C SER A 138 -0.09 -29.11 -6.73
N ASN A 139 0.88 -29.68 -6.03
CA ASN A 139 1.64 -30.83 -6.47
C ASN A 139 0.78 -32.11 -6.37
N ASP A 140 -0.52 -31.98 -6.53
CA ASP A 140 -1.46 -33.10 -6.57
C ASP A 140 -1.70 -33.58 -8.01
N ALA A 141 -0.69 -33.47 -8.87
CA ALA A 141 -0.68 -34.11 -10.16
C ALA A 141 0.52 -35.04 -10.23
N ALA A 142 0.45 -36.12 -9.48
CA ALA A 142 1.24 -37.32 -9.73
C ALA A 142 0.29 -38.46 -10.04
#